data_5078c4c420a1d1224eb75f4e28ec17e2
#
_entry.id   5078c4c420a1d1224eb75f4e28ec17e2
#
_cell.length_a   1.000
_cell.length_b   1.000
_cell.length_c   1.000
_cell.angle_alpha   90.00
_cell.angle_beta   90.00
_cell.angle_gamma   90.00
#
_symmetry.space_group_name_H-M   'P 1'
#
loop_
_entity.id
_entity.type
_entity.pdbx_description
1 polymer ?
#
loop_
_entity_poly.entity_id
_entity_poly.type
_entity_poly.pdbx_seq_one_letter_code
_entity_poly.pdbx_strand_id
1 'polypeptide(L)'
;LDYHEPEGIVGFIKDMNKSCEAVTDVISFQGESDGISVEGAFQYINEFHENVLGFCNNIYNAEGGTHLTGFKTQFTTIINSYARELNILKEKDQNFTGPDVRNGMTAVISIKHPDPRFEGQTKTKLDNQDAAKVVAKVVGEELTRFFDRNLETLKAVIGCAEKAAKIRKTEERAKTNMLTKQKFSFDSNGKLANCESKDASKCEIFIVEGDSAGGSAKTARNRQYQAI
;
A
#
# COMPACT_ATOMS: atom_id res chain seq x y z
N LEU A 1 -37.16 -4.25 11.20
CA LEU A 1 -36.11 -5.25 11.42
C LEU A 1 -35.15 -4.65 12.44
N ASP A 2 -35.21 -5.14 13.67
CA ASP A 2 -34.23 -4.76 14.69
C ASP A 2 -32.97 -5.58 14.44
N TYR A 3 -31.93 -4.93 13.98
CA TYR A 3 -30.60 -5.53 13.85
C TYR A 3 -29.85 -5.30 15.17
N HIS A 4 -29.50 -6.36 15.85
CA HIS A 4 -28.76 -6.32 17.10
C HIS A 4 -27.50 -7.16 16.95
N GLU A 5 -26.33 -6.51 16.99
CA GLU A 5 -25.03 -7.16 17.02
C GLU A 5 -24.46 -7.12 18.44
N PRO A 6 -24.54 -8.20 19.21
CA PRO A 6 -24.15 -8.20 20.62
C PRO A 6 -22.66 -7.98 20.84
N GLU A 7 -21.81 -8.30 19.85
CA GLU A 7 -20.35 -8.09 19.90
C GLU A 7 -19.91 -6.73 19.31
N GLY A 8 -20.86 -5.87 18.93
CA GLY A 8 -20.57 -4.54 18.39
C GLY A 8 -19.69 -4.59 17.13
N ILE A 9 -18.67 -3.73 17.05
CA ILE A 9 -17.80 -3.66 15.86
C ILE A 9 -16.94 -4.92 15.65
N VAL A 10 -16.68 -5.70 16.70
CA VAL A 10 -15.98 -6.98 16.61
C VAL A 10 -16.82 -8.00 15.85
N GLY A 11 -18.09 -8.13 16.20
CA GLY A 11 -19.03 -9.00 15.49
C GLY A 11 -19.24 -8.56 14.05
N PHE A 12 -19.31 -7.26 13.81
CA PHE A 12 -19.41 -6.70 12.47
C PHE A 12 -18.21 -7.09 11.56
N ILE A 13 -16.98 -7.04 12.08
CA ILE A 13 -15.80 -7.51 11.33
C ILE A 13 -15.84 -9.02 11.10
N LYS A 14 -16.23 -9.81 12.12
CA LYS A 14 -16.37 -11.26 11.96
C LYS A 14 -17.39 -11.61 10.87
N ASP A 15 -18.50 -10.90 10.81
CA ASP A 15 -19.53 -11.14 9.78
C ASP A 15 -19.04 -10.72 8.38
N MET A 16 -18.31 -9.62 8.26
CA MET A 16 -17.69 -9.20 7.01
C MET A 16 -16.69 -10.22 6.48
N ASN A 17 -15.94 -10.87 7.35
CA ASN A 17 -14.85 -11.80 7.00
C ASN A 17 -15.24 -13.28 7.12
N LYS A 18 -16.52 -13.61 7.36
CA LYS A 18 -16.97 -14.98 7.62
C LYS A 18 -16.65 -16.00 6.51
N SER A 19 -16.49 -15.53 5.27
CA SER A 19 -16.13 -16.37 4.11
C SER A 19 -14.64 -16.33 3.78
N CYS A 20 -13.85 -15.56 4.52
CA CYS A 20 -12.42 -15.37 4.27
C CYS A 20 -11.57 -16.22 5.22
N GLU A 21 -10.40 -16.61 4.79
CA GLU A 21 -9.42 -17.26 5.65
C GLU A 21 -8.73 -16.21 6.54
N ALA A 22 -8.97 -16.30 7.85
CA ALA A 22 -8.41 -15.38 8.82
C ALA A 22 -6.91 -15.68 9.06
N VAL A 23 -6.09 -14.63 9.06
CA VAL A 23 -4.67 -14.68 9.43
C VAL A 23 -4.49 -14.36 10.92
N THR A 24 -5.35 -13.49 11.46
CA THR A 24 -5.37 -13.13 12.88
C THR A 24 -6.78 -13.23 13.44
N ASP A 25 -6.89 -13.31 14.76
CA ASP A 25 -8.16 -13.01 15.43
C ASP A 25 -8.51 -11.53 15.23
N VAL A 26 -9.78 -11.17 15.56
CA VAL A 26 -10.19 -9.77 15.57
C VAL A 26 -9.54 -9.07 16.76
N ILE A 27 -8.81 -8.01 16.49
CA ILE A 27 -8.14 -7.17 17.49
C ILE A 27 -8.99 -5.92 17.69
N SER A 28 -9.40 -5.65 18.92
CA SER A 28 -10.16 -4.45 19.26
C SER A 28 -9.38 -3.55 20.22
N PHE A 29 -9.62 -2.26 20.13
CA PHE A 29 -9.08 -1.23 21.00
C PHE A 29 -10.09 -0.12 21.23
N GLN A 30 -9.99 0.55 22.37
CA GLN A 30 -10.83 1.69 22.71
C GLN A 30 -10.08 2.66 23.61
N GLY A 31 -10.42 3.92 23.53
CA GLY A 31 -9.85 4.94 24.39
C GLY A 31 -10.56 6.28 24.22
N GLU A 32 -10.18 7.23 25.06
CA GLU A 32 -10.72 8.59 25.02
C GLU A 32 -9.60 9.59 25.25
N SER A 33 -9.62 10.68 24.52
CA SER A 33 -8.76 11.83 24.72
C SER A 33 -9.46 13.09 24.23
N ASP A 34 -9.26 14.19 24.95
CA ASP A 34 -9.80 15.52 24.60
C ASP A 34 -11.33 15.52 24.35
N GLY A 35 -12.08 14.68 25.08
CA GLY A 35 -13.53 14.54 24.94
C GLY A 35 -13.99 13.79 23.68
N ILE A 36 -13.08 13.17 22.95
CA ILE A 36 -13.38 12.33 21.80
C ILE A 36 -13.15 10.87 22.18
N SER A 37 -14.21 10.06 22.13
CA SER A 37 -14.10 8.62 22.32
C SER A 37 -13.77 7.95 21.00
N VAL A 38 -12.85 6.97 21.02
CA VAL A 38 -12.41 6.19 19.88
C VAL A 38 -12.61 4.72 20.18
N GLU A 39 -13.24 4.02 19.27
CA GLU A 39 -13.38 2.58 19.26
C GLU A 39 -12.95 2.05 17.91
N GLY A 40 -12.13 1.02 17.89
CA GLY A 40 -11.66 0.42 16.66
C GLY A 40 -11.49 -1.09 16.78
N ALA A 41 -11.66 -1.76 15.67
CA ALA A 41 -11.30 -3.17 15.55
C ALA A 41 -10.78 -3.46 14.15
N PHE A 42 -9.91 -4.47 14.05
CA PHE A 42 -9.38 -4.92 12.77
C PHE A 42 -9.02 -6.40 12.80
N GLN A 43 -8.96 -6.99 11.61
CA GLN A 43 -8.55 -8.37 11.39
C GLN A 43 -7.75 -8.45 10.09
N TYR A 44 -6.74 -9.31 10.04
CA TYR A 44 -6.06 -9.68 8.81
C TYR A 44 -6.64 -10.97 8.24
N ILE A 45 -6.87 -10.96 6.95
CA ILE A 45 -7.36 -12.08 6.14
C ILE A 45 -6.37 -12.39 5.02
N ASN A 46 -6.40 -13.61 4.50
CA ASN A 46 -5.51 -14.07 3.44
C ASN A 46 -5.99 -13.57 2.05
N GLU A 47 -6.18 -12.26 1.92
CA GLU A 47 -6.56 -11.59 0.67
C GLU A 47 -5.67 -10.36 0.42
N PHE A 48 -5.66 -9.84 -0.81
CA PHE A 48 -4.79 -8.73 -1.20
C PHE A 48 -5.55 -7.41 -1.38
N HIS A 49 -6.43 -7.09 -0.46
CA HIS A 49 -7.15 -5.81 -0.47
C HIS A 49 -7.21 -5.19 0.93
N GLU A 50 -7.44 -3.89 0.97
CA GLU A 50 -7.68 -3.11 2.18
C GLU A 50 -9.16 -2.74 2.25
N ASN A 51 -9.82 -3.00 3.38
CA ASN A 51 -11.19 -2.58 3.63
C ASN A 51 -11.26 -1.89 5.00
N VAL A 52 -11.24 -0.55 5.00
CA VAL A 52 -11.24 0.27 6.23
C VAL A 52 -12.45 1.18 6.24
N LEU A 53 -13.38 0.92 7.15
CA LEU A 53 -14.63 1.67 7.33
C LEU A 53 -14.49 2.69 8.47
N GLY A 54 -15.00 3.89 8.25
CA GLY A 54 -14.99 4.97 9.24
C GLY A 54 -16.38 5.42 9.63
N PHE A 55 -16.57 5.65 10.92
CA PHE A 55 -17.82 6.17 11.48
C PHE A 55 -17.53 7.35 12.41
N CYS A 56 -18.35 8.37 12.34
CA CYS A 56 -18.37 9.47 13.29
C CYS A 56 -19.79 9.67 13.80
N ASN A 57 -20.00 9.58 15.12
CA ASN A 57 -21.31 9.67 15.76
C ASN A 57 -22.35 8.73 15.12
N ASN A 58 -21.94 7.48 14.87
CA ASN A 58 -22.72 6.43 14.22
C ASN A 58 -23.08 6.70 12.74
N ILE A 59 -22.53 7.74 12.13
CA ILE A 59 -22.72 8.05 10.71
C ILE A 59 -21.55 7.42 9.93
N TYR A 60 -21.85 6.61 8.94
CA TYR A 60 -20.85 6.05 8.04
C TYR A 60 -20.25 7.13 7.14
N ASN A 61 -18.93 7.23 7.17
CA ASN A 61 -18.18 8.18 6.35
C ASN A 61 -17.62 7.46 5.12
N ALA A 62 -18.40 7.36 4.05
CA ALA A 62 -18.06 6.59 2.85
C ALA A 62 -16.78 7.09 2.15
N GLU A 63 -16.48 8.38 2.25
CA GLU A 63 -15.25 8.99 1.72
C GLU A 63 -14.14 9.09 2.78
N GLY A 64 -14.36 8.47 3.94
CA GLY A 64 -13.40 8.46 5.05
C GLY A 64 -13.33 9.76 5.81
N GLY A 65 -12.11 10.23 6.06
CA GLY A 65 -11.86 11.48 6.77
C GLY A 65 -10.62 11.41 7.66
N THR A 66 -10.45 12.46 8.46
CA THR A 66 -9.27 12.67 9.29
C THR A 66 -9.04 11.58 10.34
N HIS A 67 -10.12 10.99 10.90
CA HIS A 67 -10.03 9.88 11.84
C HIS A 67 -9.40 8.64 11.19
N LEU A 68 -9.76 8.30 9.94
CA LEU A 68 -9.11 7.20 9.21
C LEU A 68 -7.67 7.53 8.83
N THR A 69 -7.37 8.79 8.51
CA THR A 69 -6.00 9.23 8.24
C THR A 69 -5.13 9.06 9.49
N GLY A 70 -5.63 9.45 10.67
CA GLY A 70 -4.95 9.26 11.95
C GLY A 70 -4.64 7.79 12.23
N PHE A 71 -5.64 6.91 12.06
CA PHE A 71 -5.47 5.47 12.21
C PHE A 71 -4.43 4.91 11.24
N LYS A 72 -4.60 5.14 9.93
CA LYS A 72 -3.73 4.58 8.88
C LYS A 72 -2.28 5.01 9.05
N THR A 73 -2.04 6.26 9.38
CA THR A 73 -0.69 6.80 9.58
C THR A 73 -0.04 6.20 10.81
N GLN A 74 -0.73 6.24 11.95
CA GLN A 74 -0.18 5.74 13.20
C GLN A 74 0.05 4.23 13.18
N PHE A 75 -0.90 3.47 12.64
CA PHE A 75 -0.76 2.03 12.48
C PHE A 75 0.48 1.67 11.64
N THR A 76 0.67 2.35 10.50
CA THR A 76 1.86 2.16 9.65
C THR A 76 3.15 2.47 10.40
N THR A 77 3.17 3.51 11.23
CA THR A 77 4.32 3.88 12.05
C THR A 77 4.65 2.80 13.07
N ILE A 78 3.65 2.29 13.79
CA ILE A 78 3.81 1.23 14.81
C ILE A 78 4.42 -0.01 14.16
N ILE A 79 3.85 -0.50 13.06
CA ILE A 79 4.32 -1.73 12.41
C ILE A 79 5.75 -1.58 11.89
N ASN A 80 6.11 -0.42 11.32
CA ASN A 80 7.49 -0.18 10.90
C ASN A 80 8.47 -0.10 12.07
N SER A 81 8.07 0.48 13.20
CA SER A 81 8.90 0.54 14.42
C SER A 81 9.20 -0.87 14.93
N TYR A 82 8.17 -1.70 15.09
CA TYR A 82 8.36 -3.09 15.52
C TYR A 82 9.12 -3.95 14.50
N ALA A 83 8.92 -3.75 13.20
CA ALA A 83 9.66 -4.46 12.17
C ALA A 83 11.17 -4.17 12.25
N ARG A 84 11.55 -2.95 12.64
CA ARG A 84 12.96 -2.58 12.90
C ARG A 84 13.46 -3.13 14.22
N GLU A 85 12.70 -3.03 15.29
CA GLU A 85 13.05 -3.55 16.61
C GLU A 85 13.28 -5.07 16.56
N LEU A 86 12.45 -5.79 15.82
CA LEU A 86 12.58 -7.23 15.58
C LEU A 86 13.64 -7.60 14.53
N ASN A 87 14.39 -6.63 13.98
CA ASN A 87 15.38 -6.81 12.92
C ASN A 87 14.85 -7.46 11.63
N ILE A 88 13.55 -7.38 11.38
CA ILE A 88 12.92 -7.81 10.12
C ILE A 88 13.29 -6.79 9.02
N LEU A 89 13.24 -5.49 9.35
CA LEU A 89 13.79 -4.41 8.53
C LEU A 89 15.16 -4.00 9.08
N LYS A 90 16.20 -4.09 8.26
CA LYS A 90 17.56 -3.62 8.58
C LYS A 90 17.65 -2.10 8.41
N GLU A 91 18.69 -1.46 8.95
CA GLU A 91 18.89 0.00 8.85
C GLU A 91 18.83 0.54 7.42
N LYS A 92 19.35 -0.22 6.44
CA LYS A 92 19.38 0.15 5.02
C LYS A 92 18.08 -0.15 4.28
N ASP A 93 17.16 -0.89 4.88
CA ASP A 93 15.91 -1.25 4.24
C ASP A 93 14.92 -0.09 4.27
N GLN A 94 14.16 0.05 3.21
CA GLN A 94 13.04 0.98 3.17
C GLN A 94 11.92 0.47 4.06
N ASN A 95 11.22 1.38 4.72
CA ASN A 95 10.00 1.08 5.47
C ASN A 95 8.93 0.48 4.56
N PHE A 96 8.08 -0.34 5.14
CA PHE A 96 6.84 -0.74 4.49
C PHE A 96 5.99 0.49 4.21
N THR A 97 5.36 0.55 3.05
CA THR A 97 4.41 1.60 2.72
C THR A 97 3.09 1.38 3.46
N GLY A 98 2.27 2.42 3.57
CA GLY A 98 0.94 2.28 4.16
C GLY A 98 0.10 1.16 3.51
N PRO A 99 0.00 1.11 2.18
CA PRO A 99 -0.66 -0.01 1.49
C PRO A 99 -0.05 -1.38 1.78
N ASP A 100 1.29 -1.50 1.90
CA ASP A 100 1.91 -2.78 2.26
C ASP A 100 1.44 -3.25 3.64
N VAL A 101 1.42 -2.32 4.63
CA VAL A 101 1.03 -2.64 6.01
C VAL A 101 -0.45 -2.99 6.12
N ARG A 102 -1.33 -2.36 5.35
CA ARG A 102 -2.77 -2.58 5.42
C ARG A 102 -3.31 -3.59 4.41
N ASN A 103 -2.44 -4.25 3.68
CA ASN A 103 -2.84 -5.30 2.73
C ASN A 103 -3.40 -6.51 3.48
N GLY A 104 -4.60 -6.94 3.11
CA GLY A 104 -5.35 -8.00 3.79
C GLY A 104 -6.06 -7.53 5.08
N MET A 105 -6.11 -6.23 5.37
CA MET A 105 -6.77 -5.69 6.56
C MET A 105 -8.24 -5.37 6.30
N THR A 106 -9.12 -5.88 7.15
CA THR A 106 -10.47 -5.36 7.37
C THR A 106 -10.49 -4.63 8.70
N ALA A 107 -10.90 -3.35 8.71
CA ALA A 107 -10.93 -2.53 9.93
C ALA A 107 -12.17 -1.64 10.00
N VAL A 108 -12.62 -1.39 11.21
CA VAL A 108 -13.67 -0.42 11.52
C VAL A 108 -13.16 0.54 12.58
N ILE A 109 -13.25 1.83 12.29
CA ILE A 109 -12.88 2.91 13.22
C ILE A 109 -14.10 3.77 13.46
N SER A 110 -14.56 3.81 14.69
CA SER A 110 -15.72 4.59 15.13
C SER A 110 -15.27 5.63 16.15
N ILE A 111 -15.69 6.88 15.97
CA ILE A 111 -15.44 7.94 16.94
C ILE A 111 -16.74 8.60 17.37
N LYS A 112 -16.76 9.07 18.61
CA LYS A 112 -17.78 10.00 19.12
C LYS A 112 -17.13 11.35 19.35
N HIS A 113 -17.54 12.33 18.56
CA HIS A 113 -16.99 13.69 18.55
C HIS A 113 -18.05 14.69 19.00
N PRO A 114 -17.76 15.61 19.94
CA PRO A 114 -18.74 16.55 20.45
C PRO A 114 -19.18 17.60 19.39
N ASP A 115 -18.28 18.00 18.49
CA ASP A 115 -18.53 18.98 17.42
C ASP A 115 -17.97 18.48 16.08
N PRO A 116 -18.60 17.49 15.41
CA PRO A 116 -18.09 16.94 14.17
C PRO A 116 -18.31 17.88 13.00
N ARG A 117 -17.25 18.08 12.21
CA ARG A 117 -17.27 18.86 10.96
C ARG A 117 -17.09 17.92 9.77
N PHE A 118 -17.92 18.07 8.78
CA PHE A 118 -17.91 17.24 7.60
C PHE A 118 -17.73 18.08 6.34
N GLU A 119 -17.06 17.50 5.35
CA GLU A 119 -17.11 18.06 4.01
C GLU A 119 -18.50 17.79 3.40
N GLY A 120 -19.28 18.85 3.24
CA GLY A 120 -20.60 18.80 2.65
C GLY A 120 -21.74 18.31 3.56
N GLN A 121 -22.96 18.46 3.06
CA GLN A 121 -24.20 18.15 3.79
C GLN A 121 -24.46 16.65 3.93
N THR A 122 -23.89 15.82 3.07
CA THR A 122 -24.05 14.35 3.07
C THR A 122 -23.27 13.66 4.17
N LYS A 123 -22.39 14.38 4.88
CA LYS A 123 -21.55 13.85 5.99
C LYS A 123 -20.68 12.64 5.62
N THR A 124 -20.33 12.52 4.35
CA THR A 124 -19.57 11.38 3.82
C THR A 124 -18.08 11.42 4.19
N LYS A 125 -17.55 12.60 4.54
CA LYS A 125 -16.15 12.78 4.91
C LYS A 125 -15.99 13.68 6.13
N LEU A 126 -15.27 13.19 7.14
CA LEU A 126 -14.96 13.94 8.34
C LEU A 126 -13.71 14.81 8.12
N ASP A 127 -13.76 16.09 8.57
CA ASP A 127 -12.67 17.07 8.36
C ASP A 127 -12.05 17.61 9.67
N ASN A 128 -12.38 17.06 10.81
CA ASN A 128 -11.83 17.47 12.10
C ASN A 128 -10.35 17.11 12.26
N GLN A 129 -9.46 18.09 12.39
CA GLN A 129 -8.02 17.85 12.59
C GLN A 129 -7.67 17.28 13.98
N ASP A 130 -8.45 17.60 15.00
CA ASP A 130 -8.35 17.03 16.34
C ASP A 130 -8.68 15.53 16.34
N ALA A 131 -9.67 15.10 15.56
CA ALA A 131 -10.01 13.68 15.41
C ALA A 131 -8.80 12.85 14.92
N ALA A 132 -8.03 13.35 13.96
CA ALA A 132 -6.82 12.67 13.49
C ALA A 132 -5.79 12.48 14.61
N LYS A 133 -5.57 13.51 15.42
CA LYS A 133 -4.60 13.50 16.54
C LYS A 133 -5.04 12.54 17.64
N VAL A 134 -6.32 12.61 18.02
CA VAL A 134 -6.86 11.75 19.08
C VAL A 134 -6.85 10.29 18.67
N VAL A 135 -7.29 9.97 17.45
CA VAL A 135 -7.24 8.60 16.95
C VAL A 135 -5.80 8.09 16.88
N ALA A 136 -4.86 8.89 16.38
CA ALA A 136 -3.45 8.50 16.33
C ALA A 136 -2.90 8.24 17.75
N LYS A 137 -3.24 9.06 18.74
CA LYS A 137 -2.82 8.86 20.13
C LYS A 137 -3.37 7.57 20.72
N VAL A 138 -4.69 7.35 20.64
CA VAL A 138 -5.35 6.14 21.18
C VAL A 138 -4.81 4.90 20.51
N VAL A 139 -4.71 4.89 19.18
CA VAL A 139 -4.13 3.78 18.40
C VAL A 139 -2.69 3.52 18.83
N GLY A 140 -1.89 4.59 18.99
CA GLY A 140 -0.50 4.49 19.45
C GLY A 140 -0.38 3.79 20.80
N GLU A 141 -1.14 4.23 21.79
CA GLU A 141 -1.09 3.72 23.16
C GLU A 141 -1.65 2.28 23.25
N GLU A 142 -2.83 2.04 22.70
CA GLU A 142 -3.52 0.77 22.87
C GLU A 142 -2.90 -0.35 22.02
N LEU A 143 -2.52 -0.09 20.78
CA LEU A 143 -1.91 -1.11 19.93
C LEU A 143 -0.47 -1.43 20.33
N THR A 144 0.30 -0.46 20.81
CA THR A 144 1.61 -0.75 21.40
C THR A 144 1.46 -1.68 22.59
N ARG A 145 0.56 -1.34 23.53
CA ARG A 145 0.27 -2.18 24.69
C ARG A 145 -0.21 -3.60 24.30
N PHE A 146 -1.01 -3.70 23.24
CA PHE A 146 -1.48 -4.99 22.73
C PHE A 146 -0.35 -5.80 22.12
N PHE A 147 0.46 -5.23 21.23
CA PHE A 147 1.53 -5.94 20.54
C PHE A 147 2.69 -6.35 21.44
N ASP A 148 2.98 -5.57 22.48
CA ASP A 148 3.97 -5.93 23.50
C ASP A 148 3.62 -7.24 24.22
N ARG A 149 2.32 -7.56 24.30
CA ARG A 149 1.82 -8.79 24.94
C ARG A 149 1.50 -9.91 23.96
N ASN A 150 1.40 -9.60 22.66
CA ASN A 150 0.94 -10.52 21.62
C ASN A 150 1.92 -10.58 20.44
N LEU A 151 3.16 -10.99 20.72
CA LEU A 151 4.25 -11.00 19.74
C LEU A 151 3.97 -11.88 18.52
N GLU A 152 3.27 -13.00 18.67
CA GLU A 152 2.93 -13.89 17.54
C GLU A 152 1.94 -13.23 16.59
N THR A 153 0.95 -12.52 17.12
CA THR A 153 0.02 -11.72 16.31
C THR A 153 0.76 -10.60 15.57
N LEU A 154 1.67 -9.90 16.25
CA LEU A 154 2.52 -8.87 15.64
C LEU A 154 3.34 -9.43 14.48
N LYS A 155 3.98 -10.58 14.67
CA LYS A 155 4.75 -11.26 13.61
C LYS A 155 3.88 -11.64 12.41
N ALA A 156 2.65 -12.12 12.66
CA ALA A 156 1.70 -12.42 11.59
C ALA A 156 1.35 -11.17 10.77
N VAL A 157 1.06 -10.05 11.43
CA VAL A 157 0.80 -8.75 10.79
C VAL A 157 1.99 -8.26 9.97
N ILE A 158 3.20 -8.29 10.55
CA ILE A 158 4.43 -7.91 9.83
C ILE A 158 4.66 -8.84 8.63
N GLY A 159 4.38 -10.13 8.77
CA GLY A 159 4.48 -11.11 7.67
C GLY A 159 3.56 -10.80 6.50
N CYS A 160 2.35 -10.27 6.75
CA CYS A 160 1.47 -9.76 5.70
C CYS A 160 2.09 -8.56 4.97
N ALA A 161 2.65 -7.60 5.72
CA ALA A 161 3.31 -6.44 5.14
C ALA A 161 4.55 -6.83 4.30
N GLU A 162 5.35 -7.80 4.76
CA GLU A 162 6.49 -8.32 4.00
C GLU A 162 6.07 -8.96 2.66
N LYS A 163 5.00 -9.78 2.69
CA LYS A 163 4.46 -10.40 1.47
C LYS A 163 4.01 -9.34 0.48
N ALA A 164 3.24 -8.34 0.94
CA ALA A 164 2.76 -7.24 0.11
C ALA A 164 3.93 -6.43 -0.49
N ALA A 165 4.92 -6.07 0.32
CA ALA A 165 6.10 -5.33 -0.14
C ALA A 165 6.92 -6.10 -1.18
N LYS A 166 7.05 -7.43 -1.03
CA LYS A 166 7.72 -8.29 -2.03
C LYS A 166 6.98 -8.29 -3.37
N ILE A 167 5.66 -8.43 -3.35
CA ILE A 167 4.83 -8.40 -4.57
C ILE A 167 4.97 -7.05 -5.25
N ARG A 168 4.77 -5.94 -4.54
CA ARG A 168 4.92 -4.57 -5.06
C ARG A 168 6.28 -4.35 -5.72
N LYS A 169 7.38 -4.71 -5.04
CA LYS A 169 8.75 -4.58 -5.59
C LYS A 169 8.96 -5.41 -6.85
N THR A 170 8.34 -6.59 -6.94
CA THR A 170 8.42 -7.45 -8.13
C THR A 170 7.65 -6.82 -9.30
N GLU A 171 6.46 -6.28 -9.05
CA GLU A 171 5.67 -5.57 -10.06
C GLU A 171 6.38 -4.31 -10.57
N GLU A 172 6.95 -3.51 -9.66
CA GLU A 172 7.72 -2.30 -10.01
C GLU A 172 8.93 -2.64 -10.90
N ARG A 173 9.67 -3.71 -10.57
CA ARG A 173 10.78 -4.20 -11.39
C ARG A 173 10.32 -4.67 -12.76
N ALA A 174 9.20 -5.41 -12.82
CA ALA A 174 8.63 -5.87 -14.08
C ALA A 174 8.21 -4.68 -14.97
N LYS A 175 7.53 -3.69 -14.41
CA LYS A 175 7.13 -2.45 -15.10
C LYS A 175 8.36 -1.69 -15.62
N THR A 176 9.39 -1.53 -14.78
CA THR A 176 10.64 -0.85 -15.19
C THR A 176 11.34 -1.59 -16.33
N ASN A 177 11.41 -2.91 -16.24
CA ASN A 177 12.00 -3.73 -17.31
C ASN A 177 11.23 -3.63 -18.62
N MET A 178 9.90 -3.61 -18.58
CA MET A 178 9.07 -3.41 -19.78
C MET A 178 9.30 -2.03 -20.40
N LEU A 179 9.30 -0.96 -19.57
CA LEU A 179 9.57 0.41 -20.04
C LEU A 179 10.98 0.55 -20.62
N THR A 180 11.98 -0.12 -20.04
CA THR A 180 13.34 -0.12 -20.56
C THR A 180 13.42 -0.86 -21.90
N LYS A 181 12.74 -2.00 -22.02
CA LYS A 181 12.65 -2.73 -23.29
C LYS A 181 11.95 -1.92 -24.39
N GLN A 182 10.87 -1.19 -24.04
CA GLN A 182 10.17 -0.31 -25.00
C GLN A 182 11.05 0.87 -25.45
N LYS A 183 11.91 1.42 -24.59
CA LYS A 183 12.87 2.49 -24.99
C LYS A 183 13.94 1.99 -25.99
N PHE A 184 14.21 0.69 -26.06
CA PHE A 184 15.16 0.11 -27.02
C PHE A 184 14.50 -0.44 -28.28
N SER A 185 13.19 -0.50 -28.34
CA SER A 185 12.43 -0.83 -29.54
C SER A 185 12.08 0.48 -30.31
N PHE A 186 13.10 1.24 -30.71
CA PHE A 186 12.96 2.19 -31.79
C PHE A 186 12.91 1.36 -33.10
N ASP A 187 11.80 0.71 -33.31
CA ASP A 187 11.46 0.16 -34.60
C ASP A 187 10.86 1.30 -35.44
N SER A 188 11.74 2.21 -35.81
CA SER A 188 11.43 3.29 -36.72
C SER A 188 11.34 2.72 -38.13
N ASN A 189 10.17 2.21 -38.50
CA ASN A 189 9.80 1.90 -39.90
C ASN A 189 10.81 1.05 -40.70
N GLY A 190 11.57 0.16 -40.04
CA GLY A 190 12.58 -0.69 -40.69
C GLY A 190 13.79 0.05 -41.28
N LYS A 191 13.89 1.37 -41.10
CA LYS A 191 15.00 2.17 -41.65
C LYS A 191 16.28 2.08 -40.80
N LEU A 192 16.17 2.08 -39.48
CA LEU A 192 17.32 1.93 -38.58
C LEU A 192 17.63 0.46 -38.31
N ALA A 193 18.89 0.06 -38.48
CA ALA A 193 19.39 -1.25 -38.12
C ALA A 193 20.43 -1.14 -37.02
N ASN A 194 20.04 -1.42 -35.77
CA ASN A 194 20.91 -1.31 -34.61
C ASN A 194 22.03 -2.36 -34.59
N CYS A 195 23.17 -2.04 -33.90
CA CYS A 195 24.18 -3.01 -33.56
C CYS A 195 23.87 -3.74 -32.24
N GLU A 196 24.53 -4.86 -31.99
CA GLU A 196 24.32 -5.70 -30.80
C GLU A 196 25.05 -5.17 -29.57
N SER A 197 26.19 -4.49 -29.74
CA SER A 197 26.96 -3.91 -28.65
C SER A 197 26.20 -2.78 -27.97
N LYS A 198 26.27 -2.76 -26.63
CA LYS A 198 25.74 -1.68 -25.78
C LYS A 198 26.82 -0.69 -25.36
N ASP A 199 28.07 -0.95 -25.69
CA ASP A 199 29.22 -0.09 -25.40
C ASP A 199 29.37 0.95 -26.53
N ALA A 200 28.88 2.15 -26.27
CA ALA A 200 28.87 3.23 -27.24
C ALA A 200 30.29 3.60 -27.76
N SER A 201 31.34 3.34 -26.96
CA SER A 201 32.72 3.62 -27.36
C SER A 201 33.24 2.70 -28.48
N LYS A 202 32.58 1.57 -28.70
CA LYS A 202 32.90 0.57 -29.71
C LYS A 202 31.95 0.56 -30.90
N CYS A 203 30.87 1.36 -30.82
CA CYS A 203 29.84 1.37 -31.83
C CYS A 203 30.08 2.44 -32.87
N GLU A 204 29.80 2.12 -34.13
CA GLU A 204 29.82 3.02 -35.27
C GLU A 204 28.43 3.14 -35.87
N ILE A 205 28.05 4.32 -36.33
CA ILE A 205 26.81 4.54 -37.05
C ILE A 205 27.10 5.00 -38.48
N PHE A 206 26.50 4.35 -39.46
CA PHE A 206 26.59 4.71 -40.86
C PHE A 206 25.25 5.30 -41.31
N ILE A 207 25.33 6.50 -41.86
CA ILE A 207 24.15 7.20 -42.42
C ILE A 207 24.21 7.04 -43.94
N VAL A 208 23.18 6.42 -44.50
CA VAL A 208 23.05 6.16 -45.93
C VAL A 208 21.77 6.77 -46.48
N GLU A 209 21.81 7.25 -47.74
CA GLU A 209 20.68 7.80 -48.41
C GLU A 209 19.95 6.73 -49.26
N GLY A 210 18.63 6.60 -49.05
CA GLY A 210 17.76 5.76 -49.83
C GLY A 210 17.79 4.27 -49.43
N ASP A 211 16.72 3.58 -49.78
CA ASP A 211 16.48 2.19 -49.38
C ASP A 211 17.42 1.18 -50.08
N SER A 212 17.88 1.50 -51.29
CA SER A 212 18.82 0.64 -52.04
C SER A 212 20.19 0.59 -51.38
N ALA A 213 20.78 1.73 -51.05
CA ALA A 213 22.02 1.80 -50.31
C ALA A 213 21.90 1.26 -48.89
N GLY A 214 20.78 1.56 -48.23
CA GLY A 214 20.46 1.03 -46.90
C GLY A 214 20.37 -0.48 -46.86
N GLY A 215 19.80 -1.08 -47.86
CA GLY A 215 19.68 -2.58 -47.97
C GLY A 215 21.02 -3.23 -48.08
N SER A 216 21.87 -2.74 -48.97
CA SER A 216 23.27 -3.24 -49.17
C SER A 216 24.13 -3.06 -47.93
N ALA A 217 24.06 -1.87 -47.30
CA ALA A 217 24.79 -1.56 -46.07
C ALA A 217 24.37 -2.47 -44.90
N LYS A 218 23.08 -2.69 -44.73
CA LYS A 218 22.52 -3.61 -43.69
C LYS A 218 23.04 -5.03 -43.84
N THR A 219 23.25 -5.50 -45.06
CA THR A 219 23.76 -6.83 -45.36
C THR A 219 25.26 -6.95 -45.11
N ALA A 220 26.04 -5.92 -45.51
CA ALA A 220 27.51 -5.92 -45.45
C ALA A 220 28.11 -5.55 -44.08
N ARG A 221 27.30 -4.93 -43.16
CA ARG A 221 27.82 -4.42 -41.89
C ARG A 221 28.28 -5.50 -40.93
N ASN A 222 29.17 -5.14 -40.03
CA ASN A 222 29.40 -5.94 -38.83
C ASN A 222 28.30 -5.63 -37.79
N ARG A 223 27.38 -6.58 -37.62
CA ARG A 223 26.22 -6.44 -36.72
C ARG A 223 26.61 -6.23 -35.27
N GLN A 224 27.79 -6.66 -34.87
CA GLN A 224 28.25 -6.54 -33.49
C GLN A 224 28.49 -5.07 -33.09
N TYR A 225 29.02 -4.25 -33.99
CA TYR A 225 29.44 -2.87 -33.66
C TYR A 225 28.85 -1.79 -34.58
N GLN A 226 28.35 -2.16 -35.78
CA GLN A 226 27.91 -1.21 -36.79
C GLN A 226 26.40 -1.13 -36.88
N ALA A 227 25.87 0.09 -36.71
CA ALA A 227 24.47 0.46 -36.93
C ALA A 227 24.35 1.24 -38.26
N ILE A 228 23.20 1.12 -38.95
CA ILE A 228 22.89 1.82 -40.20
C ILE A 228 21.58 2.60 -40.02
#